data_1fde4dcb7b8c61653c0669294f2b9ba5
#
_entry.id   1fde4dcb7b8c61653c0669294f2b9ba5
#
_cell.length_a   1.000
_cell.length_b   1.000
_cell.length_c   1.000
_cell.angle_alpha   90.00
_cell.angle_beta   90.00
_cell.angle_gamma   90.00
#
_symmetry.space_group_name_H-M   'P 1'
#
loop_
_entity.id
_entity.type
_entity.pdbx_description
1 polymer ?
#
loop_
_entity_poly.entity_id
_entity_poly.type
_entity_poly.pdbx_seq_one_letter_code
_entity_poly.pdbx_strand_id
1 'polypeptide(L)'
;MIPTMNPEDLRAKLIRNFNDAKFEMSDRVPLYDGVQSARLASGTAAEKMGASIDIVPPGKRACPYHFHYVEEEMFIVLEGEGTLRVAGEMLPIRAGDTIFIPPGPEYPHQILNTSGKPLKYLSLSVNAETEICEYPDSNKYLAVSRKKGPMLDGRRMHRVKDDLDYWDGEA
;
A
#
# COMPACT_ATOMS: atom_id res chain seq x y z
N MET A 1 22.41 19.22 25.16
CA MET A 1 21.00 19.57 25.42
C MET A 1 20.17 18.96 24.31
N ILE A 2 19.15 18.18 24.64
CA ILE A 2 18.17 17.67 23.68
C ILE A 2 17.30 18.89 23.29
N PRO A 3 17.16 19.23 22.01
CA PRO A 3 16.28 20.32 21.60
C PRO A 3 14.85 20.00 22.06
N THR A 4 14.27 20.84 22.88
CA THR A 4 12.87 20.70 23.31
C THR A 4 11.98 21.27 22.21
N MET A 5 11.24 20.40 21.53
CA MET A 5 10.14 20.84 20.67
C MET A 5 8.95 21.28 21.54
N ASN A 6 8.22 22.31 21.10
CA ASN A 6 7.00 22.70 21.80
C ASN A 6 5.87 21.65 21.61
N PRO A 7 4.84 21.63 22.47
CA PRO A 7 3.77 20.63 22.39
C PRO A 7 2.99 20.62 21.08
N GLU A 8 2.80 21.78 20.45
CA GLU A 8 2.06 21.89 19.17
C GLU A 8 2.84 21.26 18.04
N ASP A 9 4.14 21.51 17.96
CA ASP A 9 5.05 20.88 16.98
C ASP A 9 5.11 19.36 17.16
N LEU A 10 5.18 18.90 18.43
CA LEU A 10 5.13 17.47 18.74
C LEU A 10 3.82 16.84 18.27
N ARG A 11 2.69 17.47 18.59
CA ARG A 11 1.38 17.00 18.14
C ARG A 11 1.32 16.95 16.62
N ALA A 12 1.74 17.99 15.92
CA ALA A 12 1.73 18.06 14.46
C ALA A 12 2.60 17.00 13.80
N LYS A 13 3.70 16.58 14.43
CA LYS A 13 4.61 15.56 13.91
C LYS A 13 4.22 14.13 14.27
N LEU A 14 3.51 13.93 15.37
CA LEU A 14 3.33 12.59 15.94
C LEU A 14 1.90 12.08 15.88
N ILE A 15 0.90 12.97 15.81
CA ILE A 15 -0.50 12.58 15.98
C ILE A 15 -1.28 12.92 14.71
N ARG A 16 -2.02 11.93 14.20
CA ARG A 16 -3.05 12.09 13.15
C ARG A 16 -4.35 11.46 13.64
N ASN A 17 -5.44 12.20 13.42
CA ASN A 17 -6.77 11.63 13.57
C ASN A 17 -7.29 11.25 12.18
N PHE A 18 -7.56 9.98 11.94
CA PHE A 18 -8.02 9.53 10.64
C PHE A 18 -9.45 9.99 10.30
N ASN A 19 -10.25 10.39 11.30
CA ASN A 19 -11.56 11.00 11.04
C ASN A 19 -11.47 12.42 10.46
N ASP A 20 -10.33 13.10 10.67
CA ASP A 20 -10.04 14.43 10.13
C ASP A 20 -9.20 14.33 8.83
N ALA A 21 -8.96 13.13 8.33
CA ALA A 21 -8.12 12.91 7.16
C ALA A 21 -8.75 13.48 5.89
N LYS A 22 -7.93 14.11 5.06
CA LYS A 22 -8.34 14.56 3.72
C LYS A 22 -8.15 13.41 2.76
N PHE A 23 -9.26 12.89 2.25
CA PHE A 23 -9.26 11.81 1.28
C PHE A 23 -9.03 12.33 -0.14
N GLU A 24 -8.21 11.61 -0.88
CA GLU A 24 -8.09 11.72 -2.33
C GLU A 24 -8.93 10.60 -2.96
N MET A 25 -9.72 10.96 -3.97
CA MET A 25 -10.54 9.99 -4.68
C MET A 25 -9.80 9.50 -5.93
N SER A 26 -9.77 8.20 -6.12
CA SER A 26 -9.22 7.59 -7.33
C SER A 26 -10.17 7.77 -8.51
N ASP A 27 -9.65 8.20 -9.66
CA ASP A 27 -10.31 8.31 -10.97
C ASP A 27 -9.79 7.27 -11.98
N ARG A 28 -9.19 6.20 -11.48
CA ARG A 28 -8.51 5.18 -12.29
C ARG A 28 -9.50 4.26 -13.01
N VAL A 29 -8.96 3.21 -13.65
CA VAL A 29 -9.76 2.20 -14.39
C VAL A 29 -10.90 1.63 -13.54
N PRO A 30 -12.01 1.16 -14.16
CA PRO A 30 -13.31 0.94 -13.50
C PRO A 30 -13.33 0.12 -12.21
N LEU A 31 -12.39 -0.79 -12.00
CA LEU A 31 -12.33 -1.60 -10.77
C LEU A 31 -11.73 -0.85 -9.57
N TYR A 32 -11.10 0.31 -9.79
CA TYR A 32 -10.35 1.07 -8.80
C TYR A 32 -10.83 2.52 -8.67
N ASP A 33 -11.82 2.94 -9.46
CA ASP A 33 -12.40 4.28 -9.37
C ASP A 33 -13.30 4.45 -8.14
N GLY A 34 -13.43 5.65 -7.67
CA GLY A 34 -14.24 6.01 -6.50
C GLY A 34 -13.66 5.56 -5.17
N VAL A 35 -12.52 4.87 -5.14
CA VAL A 35 -11.81 4.56 -3.89
C VAL A 35 -11.27 5.85 -3.30
N GLN A 36 -11.52 6.05 -2.01
CA GLN A 36 -11.02 7.18 -1.25
C GLN A 36 -9.85 6.72 -0.38
N SER A 37 -8.72 7.40 -0.47
CA SER A 37 -7.51 7.08 0.29
C SER A 37 -6.93 8.31 0.97
N ALA A 38 -6.41 8.15 2.19
CA ALA A 38 -5.67 9.20 2.86
C ALA A 38 -4.39 8.64 3.50
N ARG A 39 -3.26 9.26 3.19
CA ARG A 39 -1.94 8.86 3.71
C ARG A 39 -1.72 9.50 5.08
N LEU A 40 -1.86 8.71 6.15
CA LEU A 40 -1.77 9.19 7.53
C LEU A 40 -0.33 9.48 7.98
N ALA A 41 0.63 8.66 7.55
CA ALA A 41 2.02 8.84 7.92
C ALA A 41 2.71 10.02 7.21
N SER A 42 2.13 10.50 6.11
CA SER A 42 2.70 11.61 5.34
C SER A 42 2.79 12.89 6.16
N GLY A 43 3.97 13.55 6.14
CA GLY A 43 4.22 14.77 6.92
C GLY A 43 4.29 14.58 8.43
N THR A 44 4.38 13.34 8.90
CA THR A 44 4.70 13.02 10.29
C THR A 44 6.20 12.77 10.47
N ALA A 45 6.62 12.40 11.68
CA ALA A 45 7.99 11.96 11.98
C ALA A 45 8.21 10.47 11.69
N ALA A 46 7.23 9.76 11.14
CA ALA A 46 7.37 8.35 10.76
C ALA A 46 8.31 8.22 9.55
N GLU A 47 9.35 7.41 9.69
CA GLU A 47 10.34 7.16 8.65
C GLU A 47 10.18 5.76 8.03
N LYS A 48 10.00 4.75 8.88
CA LYS A 48 9.96 3.34 8.47
C LYS A 48 8.56 2.73 8.45
N MET A 49 7.55 3.49 8.82
CA MET A 49 6.16 3.04 8.81
C MET A 49 5.35 3.83 7.79
N GLY A 50 4.69 3.11 6.90
CA GLY A 50 3.58 3.61 6.11
C GLY A 50 2.27 3.45 6.88
N ALA A 51 1.36 4.39 6.72
CA ALA A 51 0.00 4.26 7.20
C ALA A 51 -0.96 5.00 6.27
N SER A 52 -2.00 4.33 5.83
CA SER A 52 -3.11 4.92 5.08
C SER A 52 -4.44 4.41 5.58
N ILE A 53 -5.50 5.13 5.26
CA ILE A 53 -6.87 4.68 5.46
C ILE A 53 -7.57 4.70 4.11
N ASP A 54 -8.28 3.62 3.80
CA ASP A 54 -8.95 3.42 2.53
C ASP A 54 -10.43 3.17 2.75
N ILE A 55 -11.26 3.77 1.90
CA ILE A 55 -12.70 3.53 1.82
C ILE A 55 -12.98 3.02 0.41
N VAL A 56 -13.36 1.75 0.32
CA VAL A 56 -13.56 1.04 -0.95
C VAL A 56 -15.06 0.89 -1.21
N PRO A 57 -15.61 1.48 -2.29
CA PRO A 57 -17.01 1.33 -2.66
C PRO A 57 -17.37 -0.13 -3.01
N PRO A 58 -18.66 -0.49 -3.00
CA PRO A 58 -19.14 -1.81 -3.43
C PRO A 58 -18.61 -2.21 -4.81
N GLY A 59 -18.13 -3.44 -4.95
CA GLY A 59 -17.59 -4.01 -6.20
C GLY A 59 -16.19 -3.52 -6.58
N LYS A 60 -15.57 -2.64 -5.78
CA LYS A 60 -14.25 -2.04 -6.07
C LYS A 60 -13.11 -2.68 -5.28
N ARG A 61 -11.89 -2.23 -5.59
CA ARG A 61 -10.62 -2.68 -5.00
C ARG A 61 -9.71 -1.47 -4.80
N ALA A 62 -8.92 -1.45 -3.73
CA ALA A 62 -8.01 -0.31 -3.48
C ALA A 62 -6.74 -0.39 -4.33
N CYS A 63 -6.20 -1.59 -4.54
CA CYS A 63 -4.97 -1.81 -5.28
C CYS A 63 -5.05 -3.08 -6.15
N PRO A 64 -4.16 -3.26 -7.15
CA PRO A 64 -4.01 -4.51 -7.88
C PRO A 64 -3.56 -5.67 -6.98
N TYR A 65 -3.82 -6.91 -7.40
CA TYR A 65 -3.29 -8.10 -6.76
C TYR A 65 -1.77 -8.11 -6.85
N HIS A 66 -1.07 -8.19 -5.72
CA HIS A 66 0.37 -8.00 -5.64
C HIS A 66 0.99 -8.68 -4.42
N PHE A 67 2.32 -8.80 -4.43
CA PHE A 67 3.10 -9.16 -3.26
C PHE A 67 4.39 -8.33 -3.19
N HIS A 68 4.95 -8.26 -2.00
CA HIS A 68 6.18 -7.54 -1.67
C HIS A 68 7.32 -8.51 -1.40
N TYR A 69 8.54 -8.18 -1.81
CA TYR A 69 9.72 -8.99 -1.48
C TYR A 69 10.30 -8.67 -0.10
N VAL A 70 10.12 -7.44 0.38
CA VAL A 70 10.73 -6.97 1.63
C VAL A 70 9.71 -6.36 2.59
N GLU A 71 8.75 -5.59 2.08
CA GLU A 71 7.78 -4.88 2.92
C GLU A 71 6.74 -5.85 3.49
N GLU A 72 6.52 -5.77 4.81
CA GLU A 72 5.45 -6.45 5.51
C GLU A 72 4.27 -5.49 5.66
N GLU A 73 3.05 -6.01 5.53
CA GLU A 73 1.84 -5.22 5.63
C GLU A 73 0.88 -5.75 6.70
N MET A 74 0.13 -4.84 7.27
CA MET A 74 -0.97 -5.15 8.18
C MET A 74 -2.20 -4.33 7.81
N PHE A 75 -3.36 -5.00 7.76
CA PHE A 75 -4.63 -4.32 7.54
C PHE A 75 -5.54 -4.52 8.74
N ILE A 76 -6.26 -3.46 9.13
CA ILE A 76 -7.26 -3.51 10.19
C ILE A 76 -8.58 -3.06 9.58
N VAL A 77 -9.56 -3.97 9.50
CA VAL A 77 -10.89 -3.65 9.00
C VAL A 77 -11.64 -2.86 10.06
N LEU A 78 -11.98 -1.61 9.75
CA LEU A 78 -12.64 -0.70 10.69
C LEU A 78 -14.15 -0.75 10.55
N GLU A 79 -14.66 -0.79 9.31
CA GLU A 79 -16.09 -0.76 9.02
C GLU A 79 -16.40 -1.60 7.77
N GLY A 80 -17.56 -2.24 7.75
CA GLY A 80 -18.03 -3.03 6.62
C GLY A 80 -17.47 -4.46 6.60
N GLU A 81 -17.62 -5.09 5.44
CA GLU A 81 -17.18 -6.45 5.15
C GLU A 81 -16.72 -6.54 3.70
N GLY A 82 -15.93 -7.56 3.37
CA GLY A 82 -15.41 -7.77 2.03
C GLY A 82 -14.69 -9.11 1.92
N THR A 83 -13.72 -9.18 1.05
CA THR A 83 -12.94 -10.40 0.79
C THR A 83 -11.46 -10.07 0.66
N LEU A 84 -10.64 -10.80 1.38
CA LEU A 84 -9.21 -10.88 1.14
C LEU A 84 -8.95 -11.98 0.10
N ARG A 85 -8.46 -11.60 -1.08
CA ARG A 85 -7.87 -12.52 -2.03
C ARG A 85 -6.40 -12.68 -1.65
N VAL A 86 -5.97 -13.89 -1.30
CA VAL A 86 -4.58 -14.17 -0.90
C VAL A 86 -4.16 -15.57 -1.34
N ALA A 87 -2.99 -15.72 -1.94
CA ALA A 87 -2.44 -17.02 -2.40
C ALA A 87 -3.44 -17.84 -3.26
N GLY A 88 -4.26 -17.17 -4.06
CA GLY A 88 -5.31 -17.79 -4.88
C GLY A 88 -6.63 -18.06 -4.17
N GLU A 89 -6.69 -17.93 -2.84
CA GLU A 89 -7.88 -18.16 -2.04
C GLU A 89 -8.69 -16.87 -1.83
N MET A 90 -9.98 -17.02 -1.50
CA MET A 90 -10.92 -15.92 -1.25
C MET A 90 -11.47 -16.04 0.18
N LEU A 91 -10.91 -15.24 1.08
CA LEU A 91 -11.25 -15.29 2.51
C LEU A 91 -12.18 -14.13 2.87
N PRO A 92 -13.36 -14.38 3.43
CA PRO A 92 -14.24 -13.29 3.90
C PRO A 92 -13.58 -12.54 5.05
N ILE A 93 -13.72 -11.21 5.03
CA ILE A 93 -13.22 -10.30 6.08
C ILE A 93 -14.33 -9.36 6.51
N ARG A 94 -14.27 -8.90 7.76
CA ARG A 94 -15.25 -8.00 8.37
C ARG A 94 -14.63 -7.06 9.40
N ALA A 95 -15.38 -6.06 9.81
CA ALA A 95 -14.95 -5.14 10.86
C ALA A 95 -14.45 -5.89 12.13
N GLY A 96 -13.27 -5.47 12.61
CA GLY A 96 -12.53 -6.08 13.71
C GLY A 96 -11.42 -7.06 13.27
N ASP A 97 -11.44 -7.53 12.03
CA ASP A 97 -10.36 -8.40 11.54
C ASP A 97 -9.06 -7.63 11.39
N THR A 98 -7.98 -8.27 11.81
CA THR A 98 -6.59 -7.81 11.62
C THR A 98 -5.86 -8.82 10.76
N ILE A 99 -5.33 -8.37 9.66
CA ILE A 99 -4.72 -9.18 8.61
C ILE A 99 -3.23 -8.87 8.59
N PHE A 100 -2.39 -9.89 8.62
CA PHE A 100 -0.93 -9.76 8.53
C PHE A 100 -0.47 -10.42 7.25
N ILE A 101 0.23 -9.68 6.41
CA ILE A 101 0.77 -10.14 5.14
C ILE A 101 2.29 -10.08 5.23
N PRO A 102 2.97 -11.22 5.37
CA PRO A 102 4.44 -11.26 5.30
C PRO A 102 4.93 -11.00 3.87
N PRO A 103 6.18 -10.61 3.68
CA PRO A 103 6.78 -10.54 2.37
C PRO A 103 6.93 -11.93 1.76
N GLY A 104 6.99 -12.01 0.44
CA GLY A 104 7.25 -13.23 -0.32
C GLY A 104 6.19 -13.55 -1.37
N PRO A 105 6.59 -14.30 -2.40
CA PRO A 105 5.72 -14.71 -3.50
C PRO A 105 4.62 -15.68 -3.09
N GLU A 106 4.66 -16.23 -1.88
CA GLU A 106 3.64 -17.13 -1.31
C GLU A 106 2.38 -16.36 -0.87
N TYR A 107 2.47 -15.03 -0.71
CA TYR A 107 1.38 -14.21 -0.16
C TYR A 107 0.91 -13.08 -1.08
N PRO A 108 0.73 -13.32 -2.39
CA PRO A 108 0.11 -12.28 -3.21
C PRO A 108 -1.31 -12.03 -2.72
N HIS A 109 -1.68 -10.76 -2.60
CA HIS A 109 -2.93 -10.38 -1.95
C HIS A 109 -3.62 -9.17 -2.57
N GLN A 110 -4.92 -9.04 -2.27
CA GLN A 110 -5.76 -7.93 -2.68
C GLN A 110 -7.00 -7.89 -1.79
N ILE A 111 -7.40 -6.71 -1.33
CA ILE A 111 -8.67 -6.53 -0.63
C ILE A 111 -9.73 -6.08 -1.64
N LEU A 112 -10.86 -6.82 -1.65
CA LEU A 112 -12.01 -6.57 -2.50
C LEU A 112 -13.22 -6.21 -1.65
N ASN A 113 -13.94 -5.18 -2.02
CA ASN A 113 -15.26 -4.98 -1.44
C ASN A 113 -16.30 -5.78 -2.24
N THR A 114 -16.64 -6.96 -1.74
CA THR A 114 -17.64 -7.87 -2.31
C THR A 114 -19.03 -7.65 -1.72
N SER A 115 -19.18 -6.68 -0.82
CA SER A 115 -20.43 -6.34 -0.15
C SER A 115 -21.20 -5.24 -0.88
N GLY A 116 -22.41 -4.95 -0.40
CA GLY A 116 -23.24 -3.85 -0.89
C GLY A 116 -23.04 -2.50 -0.17
N LYS A 117 -22.08 -2.40 0.76
CA LYS A 117 -21.78 -1.19 1.53
C LYS A 117 -20.29 -0.85 1.44
N PRO A 118 -19.86 0.40 1.72
CA PRO A 118 -18.45 0.74 1.76
C PRO A 118 -17.67 -0.13 2.77
N LEU A 119 -16.46 -0.54 2.38
CA LEU A 119 -15.49 -1.21 3.23
C LEU A 119 -14.40 -0.21 3.60
N LYS A 120 -14.16 -0.01 4.90
CA LYS A 120 -13.14 0.91 5.41
C LYS A 120 -12.10 0.15 6.21
N TYR A 121 -10.85 0.34 5.89
CA TYR A 121 -9.75 -0.29 6.61
C TYR A 121 -8.53 0.62 6.71
N LEU A 122 -7.73 0.37 7.74
CA LEU A 122 -6.41 0.96 7.93
C LEU A 122 -5.38 0.01 7.31
N SER A 123 -4.48 0.56 6.50
CA SER A 123 -3.33 -0.13 5.92
C SER A 123 -2.05 0.41 6.57
N LEU A 124 -1.23 -0.50 7.06
CA LEU A 124 0.06 -0.24 7.66
C LEU A 124 1.12 -1.03 6.91
N SER A 125 2.27 -0.44 6.68
CA SER A 125 3.38 -1.12 5.98
C SER A 125 4.72 -0.73 6.58
N VAL A 126 5.70 -1.60 6.42
CA VAL A 126 7.11 -1.25 6.62
C VAL A 126 7.61 -0.57 5.35
N ASN A 127 8.26 0.57 5.49
CA ASN A 127 8.87 1.28 4.37
C ASN A 127 10.34 0.84 4.22
N ALA A 128 10.62 -0.12 3.37
CA ALA A 128 11.98 -0.54 3.04
C ALA A 128 12.72 0.52 2.20
N GLU A 129 14.04 0.63 2.32
CA GLU A 129 14.84 1.54 1.49
C GLU A 129 14.78 1.16 0.00
N THR A 130 14.74 -0.15 -0.27
CA THR A 130 14.58 -0.71 -1.60
C THR A 130 13.54 -1.80 -1.53
N GLU A 131 12.60 -1.78 -2.46
CA GLU A 131 11.49 -2.73 -2.53
C GLU A 131 11.25 -3.16 -3.97
N ILE A 132 10.86 -4.41 -4.15
CA ILE A 132 10.27 -4.93 -5.38
C ILE A 132 8.88 -5.45 -5.04
N CYS A 133 7.88 -4.97 -5.79
CA CYS A 133 6.50 -5.42 -5.68
C CYS A 133 6.06 -6.01 -7.01
N GLU A 134 5.60 -7.25 -7.02
CA GLU A 134 5.10 -7.89 -8.24
C GLU A 134 3.58 -7.91 -8.31
N TYR A 135 3.07 -7.91 -9.55
CA TYR A 135 1.64 -7.88 -9.88
C TYR A 135 1.31 -9.07 -10.79
N PRO A 136 1.02 -10.24 -10.22
CA PRO A 136 0.83 -11.48 -10.99
C PRO A 136 -0.24 -11.39 -12.08
N ASP A 137 -1.38 -10.75 -11.79
CA ASP A 137 -2.49 -10.63 -12.75
C ASP A 137 -2.13 -9.82 -14.02
N SER A 138 -1.12 -8.95 -13.94
CA SER A 138 -0.73 -8.06 -15.05
C SER A 138 0.70 -8.25 -15.54
N ASN A 139 1.39 -9.26 -15.00
CA ASN A 139 2.75 -9.66 -15.36
C ASN A 139 3.72 -8.47 -15.44
N LYS A 140 3.79 -7.73 -14.33
CA LYS A 140 4.64 -6.56 -14.17
C LYS A 140 5.20 -6.49 -12.75
N TYR A 141 6.25 -5.71 -12.57
CA TYR A 141 6.82 -5.43 -11.26
C TYR A 141 7.13 -3.95 -11.10
N LEU A 142 7.16 -3.52 -9.85
CA LEU A 142 7.54 -2.20 -9.42
C LEU A 142 8.86 -2.30 -8.67
N ALA A 143 9.88 -1.59 -9.13
CA ALA A 143 11.10 -1.37 -8.36
C ALA A 143 11.00 0.00 -7.66
N VAL A 144 11.28 0.03 -6.37
CA VAL A 144 11.27 1.24 -5.55
C VAL A 144 12.63 1.44 -4.92
N SER A 145 13.17 2.65 -4.99
CA SER A 145 14.29 3.08 -4.16
C SER A 145 13.94 4.40 -3.47
N ARG A 146 14.06 4.42 -2.16
CA ARG A 146 13.90 5.64 -1.36
C ARG A 146 15.20 6.45 -1.32
N LYS A 147 16.32 5.84 -1.73
CA LYS A 147 17.59 6.54 -1.98
C LYS A 147 17.57 7.09 -3.39
N LYS A 148 17.88 8.38 -3.50
CA LYS A 148 18.05 9.02 -4.81
C LYS A 148 19.29 8.50 -5.48
N GLY A 149 19.14 8.04 -6.70
CA GLY A 149 20.23 7.65 -7.60
C GLY A 149 20.01 8.21 -9.00
N PRO A 150 21.01 8.19 -9.87
CA PRO A 150 20.87 8.78 -11.20
C PRO A 150 19.84 8.07 -12.08
N MET A 151 19.57 6.79 -11.84
CA MET A 151 18.66 5.98 -12.66
C MET A 151 17.43 5.49 -11.91
N LEU A 152 17.55 5.21 -10.60
CA LEU A 152 16.46 4.84 -9.71
C LEU A 152 16.18 6.01 -8.75
N ASP A 153 15.46 7.01 -9.26
CA ASP A 153 14.90 8.09 -8.45
C ASP A 153 13.41 7.82 -8.23
N GLY A 154 13.12 7.05 -7.20
CA GLY A 154 11.77 6.74 -6.79
C GLY A 154 11.24 5.39 -7.30
N ARG A 155 10.22 5.40 -8.15
CA ARG A 155 9.44 4.23 -8.53
C ARG A 155 9.53 3.97 -10.03
N ARG A 156 9.84 2.72 -10.43
CA ARG A 156 9.87 2.29 -11.83
C ARG A 156 9.01 1.04 -12.01
N MET A 157 8.10 1.10 -12.97
CA MET A 157 7.23 -0.02 -13.32
C MET A 157 7.73 -0.68 -14.61
N HIS A 158 7.95 -1.99 -14.58
CA HIS A 158 8.47 -2.77 -15.70
C HIS A 158 7.57 -3.97 -15.99
N ARG A 159 7.69 -4.50 -17.21
CA ARG A 159 7.13 -5.81 -17.57
C ARG A 159 8.23 -6.85 -17.55
N VAL A 160 7.90 -8.07 -17.11
CA VAL A 160 8.85 -9.20 -17.08
C VAL A 160 9.41 -9.51 -18.49
N LYS A 161 8.60 -9.34 -19.54
CA LYS A 161 9.04 -9.59 -20.93
C LYS A 161 10.10 -8.60 -21.47
N ASP A 162 10.35 -7.53 -20.75
CA ASP A 162 11.29 -6.48 -21.15
C ASP A 162 12.67 -6.70 -20.50
N ASP A 163 12.98 -7.93 -20.07
CA ASP A 163 14.30 -8.30 -19.55
C ASP A 163 15.36 -8.17 -20.66
N LEU A 164 16.50 -7.60 -20.28
CA LEU A 164 17.66 -7.44 -21.12
C LEU A 164 18.68 -8.54 -20.80
N ASP A 165 19.49 -8.92 -21.79
CA ASP A 165 20.69 -9.70 -21.55
C ASP A 165 21.66 -8.91 -20.67
N TYR A 166 22.42 -9.60 -19.82
CA TYR A 166 23.38 -8.95 -18.90
C TYR A 166 24.41 -8.07 -19.64
N TRP A 167 24.74 -8.43 -20.88
CA TRP A 167 25.72 -7.74 -21.70
C TRP A 167 25.11 -6.75 -22.71
N ASP A 168 23.79 -6.56 -22.69
CA ASP A 168 23.13 -5.64 -23.62
C ASP A 168 23.60 -4.20 -23.42
N GLY A 169 24.22 -3.64 -24.45
CA GLY A 169 24.79 -2.29 -24.42
C GLY A 169 26.18 -2.14 -23.78
N GLU A 170 26.77 -3.25 -23.33
CA GLU A 170 28.16 -3.26 -22.85
C GLU A 170 29.10 -3.54 -24.01
N ALA A 171 29.88 -2.54 -24.45
CA ALA A 171 30.80 -2.61 -25.57
C ALA A 171 32.28 -2.69 -25.13
#